data_04acafdec49dab557022b28d81fdca81
#
_entry.id   04acafdec49dab557022b28d81fdca81
#
_cell.length_a   1.000
_cell.length_b   1.000
_cell.length_c   1.000
_cell.angle_alpha   90.00
_cell.angle_beta   90.00
_cell.angle_gamma   90.00
#
_symmetry.space_group_name_H-M   'P 1'
#
loop_
_entity.id
_entity.type
_entity.pdbx_description
1 polymer ?
#
loop_
_entity_poly.entity_id
_entity_poly.type
_entity_poly.pdbx_seq_one_letter_code
_entity_poly.pdbx_strand_id
1 'polypeptide(L)'
;MQNYSLKCYKCSTLQKSKSVSTIYCEKCKSLLICVNISDEKYDPIKSIKTSKDLGIFTLGEGNTPLIKIDNIANRLGLKNLFAKLEYISPTGSFKDRGSSLVINIAKKENIKKFVEDSSGNAGASLSAYSAACGIEAHIFVPDSAGKGKLDQISIFGANLHKIKGPREN
;
A
#
# COMPACT_ATOMS: atom_id res chain seq x y z
N MET A 1 -6.53 -1.46 -20.28
CA MET A 1 -7.18 -1.82 -18.99
C MET A 1 -6.56 -3.12 -18.54
N GLN A 2 -5.91 -3.14 -17.38
CA GLN A 2 -5.47 -4.43 -16.82
C GLN A 2 -6.72 -5.19 -16.40
N ASN A 3 -6.99 -6.31 -17.06
CA ASN A 3 -8.06 -7.23 -16.68
C ASN A 3 -7.57 -8.02 -15.47
N TYR A 4 -7.94 -7.63 -14.26
CA TYR A 4 -7.81 -8.48 -13.09
C TYR A 4 -9.13 -9.19 -12.80
N SER A 5 -9.04 -10.39 -12.28
CA SER A 5 -10.15 -11.13 -11.70
C SER A 5 -9.91 -11.39 -10.23
N LEU A 6 -10.97 -11.64 -9.52
CA LEU A 6 -10.91 -12.08 -8.14
C LEU A 6 -11.04 -13.60 -8.09
N LYS A 7 -10.10 -14.26 -7.42
CA LYS A 7 -10.10 -15.70 -7.20
C LYS A 7 -10.32 -16.00 -5.72
N CYS A 8 -11.22 -16.90 -5.40
CA CYS A 8 -11.41 -17.33 -4.03
C CYS A 8 -10.22 -18.15 -3.55
N TYR A 9 -9.64 -17.77 -2.42
CA TYR A 9 -8.55 -18.49 -1.79
C TYR A 9 -8.92 -19.94 -1.44
N LYS A 10 -10.16 -20.18 -0.98
CA LYS A 10 -10.63 -21.51 -0.51
C LYS A 10 -11.17 -22.39 -1.62
N CYS A 11 -12.10 -21.90 -2.43
CA CYS A 11 -12.81 -22.74 -3.43
C CYS A 11 -12.36 -22.48 -4.87
N SER A 12 -11.35 -21.64 -5.07
CA SER A 12 -10.78 -21.29 -6.38
C SER A 12 -11.77 -20.70 -7.41
N THR A 13 -13.00 -20.41 -7.01
CA THR A 13 -13.99 -19.77 -7.89
C THR A 13 -13.47 -18.42 -8.36
N LEU A 14 -13.49 -18.19 -9.67
CA LEU A 14 -13.21 -16.89 -10.27
C LEU A 14 -14.49 -16.07 -10.30
N GLN A 15 -14.41 -14.80 -9.92
CA GLN A 15 -15.51 -13.84 -10.04
C GLN A 15 -15.00 -12.46 -10.44
N LYS A 16 -15.86 -11.71 -11.11
CA LYS A 16 -15.56 -10.29 -11.42
C LYS A 16 -15.79 -9.44 -10.18
N SER A 17 -14.94 -8.43 -9.98
CA SER A 17 -15.20 -7.41 -8.99
C SER A 17 -16.44 -6.62 -9.39
N LYS A 18 -17.40 -6.50 -8.49
CA LYS A 18 -18.59 -5.63 -8.65
C LYS A 18 -18.33 -4.24 -8.07
N SER A 19 -17.38 -4.14 -7.16
CA SER A 19 -16.94 -2.90 -6.55
C SER A 19 -15.58 -3.11 -5.88
N VAL A 20 -14.87 -2.04 -5.53
CA VAL A 20 -13.62 -2.10 -4.76
C VAL A 20 -13.78 -2.73 -3.38
N SER A 21 -15.01 -2.80 -2.87
CA SER A 21 -15.34 -3.44 -1.58
C SER A 21 -15.68 -4.94 -1.71
N THR A 22 -15.60 -5.55 -2.90
CA THR A 22 -15.83 -6.98 -3.08
C THR A 22 -14.65 -7.78 -2.57
N ILE A 23 -14.68 -8.19 -1.31
CA ILE A 23 -13.59 -8.90 -0.64
C ILE A 23 -13.93 -10.37 -0.32
N TYR A 24 -15.20 -10.76 -0.41
CA TYR A 24 -15.65 -12.11 -0.08
C TYR A 24 -16.21 -12.85 -1.28
N CYS A 25 -15.92 -14.15 -1.33
CA CYS A 25 -16.44 -15.07 -2.34
C CYS A 25 -17.96 -15.22 -2.21
N GLU A 26 -18.68 -15.07 -3.31
CA GLU A 26 -20.14 -15.25 -3.34
C GLU A 26 -20.55 -16.67 -2.98
N LYS A 27 -19.73 -17.68 -3.34
CA LYS A 27 -20.01 -19.09 -3.14
C LYS A 27 -19.76 -19.58 -1.71
N CYS A 28 -18.60 -19.24 -1.13
CA CYS A 28 -18.18 -19.83 0.17
C CYS A 28 -17.82 -18.80 1.23
N LYS A 29 -18.02 -17.52 0.98
CA LYS A 29 -17.76 -16.39 1.89
C LYS A 29 -16.31 -16.25 2.37
N SER A 30 -15.38 -17.03 1.80
CA SER A 30 -13.94 -16.85 2.08
C SER A 30 -13.37 -15.66 1.35
N LEU A 31 -12.16 -15.22 1.74
CA LEU A 31 -11.47 -14.08 1.13
C LEU A 31 -11.17 -14.30 -0.36
N LEU A 32 -11.20 -13.21 -1.09
CA LEU A 32 -10.80 -13.14 -2.49
C LEU A 32 -9.39 -12.57 -2.60
N ILE A 33 -8.66 -13.05 -3.58
CA ILE A 33 -7.36 -12.52 -3.98
C ILE A 33 -7.44 -12.01 -5.42
N CYS A 34 -6.74 -10.91 -5.70
CA CYS A 34 -6.59 -10.44 -7.07
C CYS A 34 -5.67 -11.36 -7.84
N VAL A 35 -6.10 -11.79 -9.01
CA VAL A 35 -5.28 -12.58 -9.93
C VAL A 35 -5.28 -11.90 -11.30
N ASN A 36 -4.14 -11.90 -11.96
CA ASN A 36 -4.04 -11.45 -13.34
C ASN A 36 -4.59 -12.53 -14.26
N ILE A 37 -5.39 -12.15 -15.26
CA ILE A 37 -6.02 -13.08 -16.21
C ILE A 37 -5.15 -13.28 -17.45
N SER A 38 -4.05 -12.53 -17.61
CA SER A 38 -3.19 -12.72 -18.76
C SER A 38 -2.44 -14.06 -18.65
N ASP A 39 -2.48 -14.87 -19.72
CA ASP A 39 -1.74 -16.12 -19.88
C ASP A 39 -0.21 -15.92 -19.96
N GLU A 40 0.28 -14.69 -19.86
CA GLU A 40 1.70 -14.41 -19.75
C GLU A 40 2.22 -14.90 -18.41
N LYS A 41 3.28 -15.70 -18.44
CA LYS A 41 4.04 -16.12 -17.27
C LYS A 41 4.27 -14.90 -16.37
N TYR A 42 3.69 -14.91 -15.19
CA TYR A 42 3.86 -13.84 -14.22
C TYR A 42 5.35 -13.63 -13.93
N ASP A 43 5.90 -12.53 -14.42
CA ASP A 43 7.23 -12.07 -14.07
C ASP A 43 7.06 -10.95 -13.02
N PRO A 44 7.38 -11.22 -11.74
CA PRO A 44 7.21 -10.23 -10.69
C PRO A 44 8.05 -8.97 -10.94
N ILE A 45 9.18 -9.07 -11.62
CA ILE A 45 10.05 -7.93 -11.93
C ILE A 45 9.43 -7.07 -13.03
N LYS A 46 8.90 -7.68 -14.09
CA LYS A 46 8.22 -6.97 -15.17
C LYS A 46 6.84 -6.43 -14.76
N SER A 47 6.20 -7.04 -13.76
CA SER A 47 4.90 -6.58 -13.27
C SER A 47 5.00 -5.38 -12.33
N ILE A 48 6.18 -5.07 -11.79
CA ILE A 48 6.44 -3.87 -11.00
C ILE A 48 6.66 -2.69 -11.96
N LYS A 49 5.61 -2.32 -12.67
CA LYS A 49 5.58 -1.01 -13.33
C LYS A 49 5.46 0.06 -12.25
N THR A 50 6.30 1.07 -12.34
CA THR A 50 6.16 2.24 -11.47
C THR A 50 4.88 3.00 -11.81
N SER A 51 4.34 3.75 -10.89
CA SER A 51 3.18 4.61 -11.13
C SER A 51 3.41 5.52 -12.34
N LYS A 52 4.65 5.99 -12.52
CA LYS A 52 5.08 6.80 -13.66
C LYS A 52 4.90 6.07 -15.00
N ASP A 53 5.30 4.80 -15.08
CA ASP A 53 5.18 3.99 -16.31
C ASP A 53 3.72 3.72 -16.70
N LEU A 54 2.82 3.75 -15.72
CA LEU A 54 1.39 3.57 -15.92
C LEU A 54 0.63 4.86 -16.24
N GLY A 55 1.32 6.02 -16.29
CA GLY A 55 0.70 7.33 -16.51
C GLY A 55 -0.27 7.74 -15.40
N ILE A 56 -0.09 7.22 -14.18
CA ILE A 56 -0.92 7.50 -13.02
C ILE A 56 -0.22 8.47 -12.07
N PHE A 57 -0.97 9.00 -11.12
CA PHE A 57 -0.45 9.93 -10.12
C PHE A 57 0.66 9.28 -9.26
N THR A 58 1.72 10.03 -9.01
CA THR A 58 2.87 9.61 -8.18
C THR A 58 3.44 10.80 -7.41
N LEU A 59 3.96 10.57 -6.22
CA LEU A 59 4.79 11.51 -5.47
C LEU A 59 6.30 11.26 -5.70
N GLY A 60 6.65 10.34 -6.60
CA GLY A 60 8.03 9.97 -6.90
C GLY A 60 8.52 8.71 -6.17
N GLU A 61 7.61 7.92 -5.64
CA GLU A 61 7.94 6.62 -5.03
C GLU A 61 8.59 5.66 -6.03
N GLY A 62 9.38 4.76 -5.51
CA GLY A 62 10.14 3.82 -6.34
C GLY A 62 11.55 4.31 -6.67
N ASN A 63 12.26 3.57 -7.52
CA ASN A 63 13.66 3.84 -7.92
C ASN A 63 14.61 4.15 -6.75
N THR A 64 14.28 3.68 -5.55
CA THR A 64 15.16 3.85 -4.39
C THR A 64 16.52 3.19 -4.65
N PRO A 65 17.63 3.78 -4.21
CA PRO A 65 18.95 3.22 -4.44
C PRO A 65 19.10 1.83 -3.84
N LEU A 66 19.89 1.00 -4.50
CA LEU A 66 20.41 -0.26 -3.98
C LEU A 66 21.91 -0.10 -3.80
N ILE A 67 22.38 -0.04 -2.55
CA ILE A 67 23.78 0.17 -2.21
C ILE A 67 24.39 -1.09 -1.60
N LYS A 68 25.70 -1.32 -1.88
CA LYS A 68 26.45 -2.38 -1.24
C LYS A 68 26.92 -1.94 0.15
N ILE A 69 26.83 -2.85 1.13
CA ILE A 69 27.18 -2.55 2.54
C ILE A 69 28.37 -3.45 2.94
N ASP A 70 29.56 -3.12 2.49
CA ASP A 70 30.75 -3.96 2.69
C ASP A 70 31.16 -4.07 4.16
N ASN A 71 31.09 -2.99 4.95
CA ASN A 71 31.50 -3.01 6.35
C ASN A 71 30.66 -3.98 7.20
N ILE A 72 29.34 -3.99 6.99
CA ILE A 72 28.46 -4.91 7.71
C ILE A 72 28.60 -6.32 7.13
N ALA A 73 28.72 -6.46 5.83
CA ALA A 73 28.94 -7.74 5.17
C ALA A 73 30.18 -8.45 5.74
N ASN A 74 31.30 -7.75 5.83
CA ASN A 74 32.56 -8.29 6.37
C ASN A 74 32.41 -8.72 7.84
N ARG A 75 31.73 -7.93 8.67
CA ARG A 75 31.50 -8.27 10.08
C ARG A 75 30.60 -9.50 10.28
N LEU A 76 29.71 -9.77 9.31
CA LEU A 76 28.80 -10.91 9.33
C LEU A 76 29.32 -12.11 8.52
N GLY A 77 30.53 -12.02 7.92
CA GLY A 77 31.08 -13.08 7.06
C GLY A 77 30.32 -13.26 5.75
N LEU A 78 29.60 -12.24 5.28
CA LEU A 78 28.83 -12.28 4.04
C LEU A 78 29.66 -11.72 2.88
N LYS A 79 29.56 -12.34 1.70
CA LYS A 79 30.26 -11.85 0.50
C LYS A 79 29.52 -10.71 -0.20
N ASN A 80 28.20 -10.76 -0.17
CA ASN A 80 27.34 -9.79 -0.84
C ASN A 80 26.17 -9.41 0.07
N LEU A 81 26.18 -8.16 0.54
CA LEU A 81 25.08 -7.56 1.29
C LEU A 81 24.72 -6.23 0.65
N PHE A 82 23.45 -6.06 0.36
CA PHE A 82 22.92 -4.84 -0.23
C PHE A 82 21.79 -4.28 0.63
N ALA A 83 21.66 -2.95 0.66
CA ALA A 83 20.51 -2.27 1.25
C ALA A 83 19.71 -1.56 0.18
N LYS A 84 18.42 -1.83 0.15
CA LYS A 84 17.43 -1.08 -0.62
C LYS A 84 16.93 0.09 0.24
N LEU A 85 17.24 1.33 -0.15
CA LEU A 85 17.03 2.51 0.71
C LEU A 85 15.58 3.01 0.65
N GLU A 86 14.63 2.25 1.17
CA GLU A 86 13.20 2.58 1.12
C GLU A 86 12.82 3.82 1.98
N TYR A 87 13.67 4.23 2.91
CA TYR A 87 13.47 5.45 3.70
C TYR A 87 13.61 6.76 2.89
N ILE A 88 14.10 6.68 1.64
CA ILE A 88 14.17 7.82 0.71
C ILE A 88 12.82 8.08 0.01
N SER A 89 11.86 7.17 0.15
CA SER A 89 10.51 7.34 -0.38
C SER A 89 9.83 8.60 0.20
N PRO A 90 8.86 9.21 -0.49
CA PRO A 90 8.25 10.51 -0.12
C PRO A 90 7.79 10.63 1.34
N THR A 91 7.26 9.57 1.94
CA THR A 91 6.86 9.57 3.35
C THR A 91 7.83 8.80 4.26
N GLY A 92 9.02 8.45 3.76
CA GLY A 92 10.07 7.79 4.49
C GLY A 92 9.90 6.29 4.64
N SER A 93 9.07 5.64 3.81
CA SER A 93 8.91 4.19 3.88
C SER A 93 8.47 3.55 2.55
N PHE A 94 8.68 2.23 2.43
CA PHE A 94 8.23 1.44 1.28
C PHE A 94 6.70 1.40 1.10
N LYS A 95 5.93 1.83 2.09
CA LYS A 95 4.46 1.88 2.02
C LYS A 95 3.96 2.75 0.88
N ASP A 96 4.73 3.74 0.48
CA ASP A 96 4.42 4.64 -0.63
C ASP A 96 4.16 3.90 -1.94
N ARG A 97 4.85 2.80 -2.19
CA ARG A 97 4.63 1.94 -3.36
C ARG A 97 3.20 1.39 -3.43
N GLY A 98 2.67 0.94 -2.28
CA GLY A 98 1.30 0.44 -2.18
C GLY A 98 0.27 1.56 -2.15
N SER A 99 0.55 2.63 -1.40
CA SER A 99 -0.36 3.77 -1.27
C SER A 99 -0.60 4.47 -2.61
N SER A 100 0.43 4.64 -3.43
CA SER A 100 0.30 5.15 -4.80
C SER A 100 -0.72 4.33 -5.60
N LEU A 101 -0.60 3.01 -5.59
CA LEU A 101 -1.51 2.13 -6.33
C LEU A 101 -2.96 2.23 -5.80
N VAL A 102 -3.13 2.17 -4.49
CA VAL A 102 -4.45 2.25 -3.82
C VAL A 102 -5.16 3.55 -4.19
N ILE A 103 -4.46 4.68 -4.08
CA ILE A 103 -5.04 6.00 -4.37
C ILE A 103 -5.37 6.18 -5.85
N ASN A 104 -4.56 5.65 -6.76
CA ASN A 104 -4.89 5.69 -8.18
C ASN A 104 -6.13 4.86 -8.52
N ILE A 105 -6.31 3.70 -7.88
CA ILE A 105 -7.55 2.92 -7.99
C ILE A 105 -8.73 3.71 -7.42
N ALA A 106 -8.58 4.31 -6.25
CA ALA A 106 -9.62 5.12 -5.62
C ALA A 106 -10.06 6.29 -6.50
N LYS A 107 -9.10 7.00 -7.12
CA LYS A 107 -9.40 8.07 -8.11
C LYS A 107 -10.20 7.55 -9.29
N LYS A 108 -9.77 6.44 -9.88
CA LYS A 108 -10.46 5.82 -11.03
C LYS A 108 -11.90 5.42 -10.70
N GLU A 109 -12.13 4.94 -9.50
CA GLU A 109 -13.45 4.52 -9.00
C GLU A 109 -14.24 5.69 -8.37
N ASN A 110 -13.76 6.95 -8.50
CA ASN A 110 -14.40 8.15 -7.93
C ASN A 110 -14.64 8.09 -6.41
N ILE A 111 -13.81 7.36 -5.69
CA ILE A 111 -13.86 7.29 -4.23
C ILE A 111 -13.41 8.65 -3.66
N LYS A 112 -14.21 9.24 -2.78
CA LYS A 112 -13.95 10.57 -2.20
C LYS A 112 -13.37 10.50 -0.80
N LYS A 113 -13.53 9.38 -0.12
CA LYS A 113 -12.99 9.16 1.22
C LYS A 113 -12.73 7.68 1.48
N PHE A 114 -11.80 7.40 2.35
CA PHE A 114 -11.51 6.05 2.84
C PHE A 114 -11.12 6.05 4.32
N VAL A 115 -11.07 4.87 4.88
CA VAL A 115 -10.64 4.61 6.26
C VAL A 115 -9.43 3.67 6.26
N GLU A 116 -8.54 3.87 7.23
CA GLU A 116 -7.36 3.03 7.47
C GLU A 116 -7.13 2.91 8.98
N ASP A 117 -6.71 1.76 9.47
CA ASP A 117 -6.48 1.49 10.89
C ASP A 117 -4.99 1.39 11.24
N SER A 118 -4.18 2.30 10.74
CA SER A 118 -2.73 2.28 10.94
C SER A 118 -2.19 3.53 11.62
N SER A 119 -1.63 3.36 12.81
CA SER A 119 -0.85 4.40 13.51
C SER A 119 0.60 4.54 13.03
N GLY A 120 0.99 3.83 11.98
CA GLY A 120 2.35 3.76 11.47
C GLY A 120 2.54 4.27 10.06
N ASN A 121 3.51 3.67 9.37
CA ASN A 121 3.91 4.08 8.03
C ASN A 121 2.78 3.96 6.97
N ALA A 122 1.85 2.99 7.10
CA ALA A 122 0.74 2.86 6.17
C ALA A 122 -0.22 4.05 6.31
N GLY A 123 -0.62 4.40 7.55
CA GLY A 123 -1.45 5.57 7.81
C GLY A 123 -0.81 6.87 7.32
N ALA A 124 0.48 7.09 7.59
CA ALA A 124 1.20 8.28 7.12
C ALA A 124 1.27 8.33 5.58
N SER A 125 1.61 7.23 4.94
CA SER A 125 1.70 7.16 3.49
C SER A 125 0.35 7.40 2.82
N LEU A 126 -0.70 6.68 3.22
CA LEU A 126 -2.04 6.89 2.67
C LEU A 126 -2.55 8.31 2.89
N SER A 127 -2.28 8.92 4.05
CA SER A 127 -2.63 10.32 4.31
C SER A 127 -2.00 11.27 3.30
N ALA A 128 -0.69 11.14 3.04
CA ALA A 128 0.02 11.98 2.08
C ALA A 128 -0.52 11.84 0.65
N TYR A 129 -0.70 10.60 0.18
CA TYR A 129 -1.20 10.33 -1.16
C TYR A 129 -2.65 10.76 -1.34
N SER A 130 -3.46 10.64 -0.29
CA SER A 130 -4.85 11.10 -0.29
C SER A 130 -4.94 12.61 -0.40
N ALA A 131 -4.18 13.33 0.43
CA ALA A 131 -4.14 14.79 0.40
C ALA A 131 -3.74 15.30 -0.99
N ALA A 132 -2.71 14.70 -1.59
CA ALA A 132 -2.24 15.07 -2.92
C ALA A 132 -3.26 14.78 -4.04
N CYS A 133 -4.24 13.92 -3.80
CA CYS A 133 -5.29 13.56 -4.78
C CYS A 133 -6.67 14.12 -4.42
N GLY A 134 -6.81 14.90 -3.35
CA GLY A 134 -8.10 15.46 -2.91
C GLY A 134 -9.08 14.38 -2.43
N ILE A 135 -8.57 13.28 -1.84
CA ILE A 135 -9.37 12.22 -1.24
C ILE A 135 -9.32 12.39 0.28
N GLU A 136 -10.46 12.38 0.93
CA GLU A 136 -10.56 12.51 2.39
C GLU A 136 -10.09 11.21 3.07
N ALA A 137 -9.08 11.30 3.96
CA ALA A 137 -8.55 10.17 4.70
C ALA A 137 -8.99 10.22 6.17
N HIS A 138 -9.52 9.11 6.68
CA HIS A 138 -9.85 8.89 8.08
C HIS A 138 -8.96 7.79 8.64
N ILE A 139 -8.06 8.15 9.56
CA ILE A 139 -7.09 7.22 10.13
C ILE A 139 -7.48 6.90 11.57
N PHE A 140 -7.79 5.65 11.84
CA PHE A 140 -8.15 5.15 13.16
C PHE A 140 -6.92 4.58 13.85
N VAL A 141 -6.66 5.01 15.08
CA VAL A 141 -5.45 4.63 15.82
C VAL A 141 -5.79 4.37 17.29
N PRO A 142 -5.09 3.47 17.99
CA PRO A 142 -5.23 3.36 19.44
C PRO A 142 -4.75 4.65 20.10
N ASP A 143 -5.36 5.03 21.21
CA ASP A 143 -4.99 6.22 21.98
C ASP A 143 -3.57 6.17 22.55
N SER A 144 -3.02 4.96 22.73
CA SER A 144 -1.63 4.69 23.14
C SER A 144 -0.59 4.86 22.01
N ALA A 145 -1.00 5.19 20.79
CA ALA A 145 -0.08 5.28 19.65
C ALA A 145 0.95 6.41 19.82
N GLY A 146 2.18 6.15 19.37
CA GLY A 146 3.31 7.06 19.51
C GLY A 146 3.13 8.39 18.77
N LYS A 147 3.41 9.51 19.45
CA LYS A 147 3.17 10.87 18.97
C LYS A 147 3.78 11.16 17.59
N GLY A 148 5.05 10.79 17.34
CA GLY A 148 5.76 11.18 16.12
C GLY A 148 5.09 10.71 14.83
N LYS A 149 4.50 9.50 14.80
CA LYS A 149 3.75 9.01 13.64
C LYS A 149 2.38 9.67 13.53
N LEU A 150 1.72 9.95 14.65
CA LEU A 150 0.45 10.67 14.65
C LEU A 150 0.62 12.10 14.15
N ASP A 151 1.70 12.78 14.51
CA ASP A 151 2.04 14.11 14.01
C ASP A 151 2.25 14.08 12.48
N GLN A 152 2.94 13.04 11.95
CA GLN A 152 3.11 12.88 10.51
C GLN A 152 1.79 12.65 9.76
N ILE A 153 0.89 11.82 10.31
CA ILE A 153 -0.45 11.59 9.75
C ILE A 153 -1.25 12.90 9.73
N SER A 154 -1.21 13.64 10.83
CA SER A 154 -1.96 14.90 10.98
C SER A 154 -1.44 16.01 10.06
N ILE A 155 -0.13 16.15 9.87
CA ILE A 155 0.46 17.18 9.00
C ILE A 155 0.07 16.99 7.53
N PHE A 156 -0.22 15.75 7.11
CA PHE A 156 -0.76 15.44 5.79
C PHE A 156 -2.27 15.69 5.67
N GLY A 157 -2.92 16.20 6.72
CA GLY A 157 -4.32 16.64 6.69
C GLY A 157 -5.35 15.52 6.84
N ALA A 158 -4.96 14.33 7.28
CA ALA A 158 -5.91 13.26 7.55
C ALA A 158 -6.72 13.52 8.83
N ASN A 159 -7.98 13.07 8.83
CA ASN A 159 -8.83 13.05 10.00
C ASN A 159 -8.39 11.91 10.94
N LEU A 160 -7.72 12.27 12.04
CA LEU A 160 -7.19 11.30 12.99
C LEU A 160 -8.23 10.98 14.06
N HIS A 161 -8.60 9.70 14.19
CA HIS A 161 -9.55 9.19 15.17
C HIS A 161 -8.83 8.32 16.20
N LYS A 162 -8.75 8.77 17.44
CA LYS A 162 -8.16 8.02 18.55
C LYS A 162 -9.23 7.14 19.22
N ILE A 163 -8.97 5.84 19.24
CA ILE A 163 -9.87 4.84 19.84
C ILE A 163 -9.23 4.31 21.13
N LYS A 164 -10.00 4.28 22.20
CA LYS A 164 -9.56 3.71 23.48
C LYS A 164 -9.49 2.20 23.40
N GLY A 165 -8.42 1.64 23.96
CA GLY A 165 -8.23 0.19 24.06
C GLY A 165 -7.30 -0.38 22.98
N PRO A 166 -7.23 -1.71 22.90
CA PRO A 166 -6.40 -2.40 21.92
C PRO A 166 -6.93 -2.23 20.49
N ARG A 167 -6.08 -2.56 19.51
CA ARG A 167 -6.40 -2.38 18.09
C ARG A 167 -7.63 -3.16 17.61
N GLU A 168 -7.96 -4.24 18.30
CA GLU A 168 -9.06 -5.14 17.96
C GLU A 168 -10.45 -4.56 18.33
N ASN A 169 -10.50 -3.42 19.00
CA ASN A 169 -11.74 -2.70 19.30
C ASN A 169 -12.20 -1.84 18.06
#